data_5e19fa6bd7b322671ad8e5b02a6e9a93
#
_entry.id   5e19fa6bd7b322671ad8e5b02a6e9a93
#
_cell.length_a   1.000
_cell.length_b   1.000
_cell.length_c   1.000
_cell.angle_alpha   90.00
_cell.angle_beta   90.00
_cell.angle_gamma   90.00
#
_symmetry.space_group_name_H-M   'P 1'
#
loop_
_entity.id
_entity.type
_entity.pdbx_description
1 polymer ?
#
loop_
_entity_poly.entity_id
_entity_poly.type
_entity_poly.pdbx_seq_one_letter_code
_entity_poly.pdbx_strand_id
1 'polypeptide(L)'
;MRKLLNTLYVTSPDSYLSLDGENVVIYDNDTELGRIPLHNLEAIVSFGYRGMSPALMGGCAERDISLCVLSPQGRFLARVTGRVRGNVLLRRKQYQVSMNQDASLTIARNCILGKVYNARWVLERAVRDHGLQIDTEKVKEAAGFLKQSLRHIEESRDMAQLRGYEGEDAGIYFGVFDQLILQQKKDFYFKGRNRRPPLDNVNAMLSFVYTLLANTVASALETVGLDPYVGFMHTDRPGRLSLALDLMEELRPVLADRFVLTLINQKMVNKKDFSRKEDGAVIMRDEARKLLLSEWQNKKKEMITHPYLNEKVEWGMIPFVQAMLLSRFLRGDIDEYPPFFWK
;
A
#
# COMPACT_ATOMS: atom_id res chain seq x y z
N MET A 1 -16.99 -12.60 -3.98
CA MET A 1 -15.95 -11.56 -4.09
C MET A 1 -16.53 -10.22 -3.60
N ARG A 2 -15.83 -9.49 -2.75
CA ARG A 2 -16.27 -8.19 -2.25
C ARG A 2 -16.32 -7.20 -3.42
N LYS A 3 -17.44 -6.49 -3.61
CA LYS A 3 -17.62 -5.60 -4.76
C LYS A 3 -17.50 -4.10 -4.42
N LEU A 4 -17.38 -3.77 -3.12
CA LEU A 4 -17.37 -2.38 -2.66
C LEU A 4 -15.94 -1.89 -2.48
N LEU A 5 -15.63 -0.74 -3.10
CA LEU A 5 -14.33 -0.07 -2.95
C LEU A 5 -14.46 1.31 -2.28
N ASN A 6 -15.59 1.56 -1.63
CA ASN A 6 -15.85 2.84 -1.00
C ASN A 6 -15.18 2.91 0.38
N THR A 7 -14.16 3.72 0.50
CA THR A 7 -13.55 4.08 1.78
C THR A 7 -13.99 5.48 2.19
N LEU A 8 -14.57 5.60 3.38
CA LEU A 8 -14.86 6.88 3.98
C LEU A 8 -13.59 7.42 4.64
N TYR A 9 -13.07 8.54 4.14
CA TYR A 9 -11.97 9.28 4.77
C TYR A 9 -12.52 10.48 5.54
N VAL A 10 -12.39 10.45 6.86
CA VAL A 10 -12.77 11.56 7.73
C VAL A 10 -11.51 12.35 8.07
N THR A 11 -11.30 13.45 7.37
CA THR A 11 -10.05 14.21 7.41
C THR A 11 -10.04 15.37 8.41
N SER A 12 -11.20 15.78 8.93
CA SER A 12 -11.27 16.76 10.01
C SER A 12 -10.82 16.15 11.34
N PRO A 13 -9.78 16.69 12.00
CA PRO A 13 -9.25 16.12 13.23
C PRO A 13 -10.24 16.16 14.41
N ASP A 14 -11.21 17.09 14.35
CA ASP A 14 -12.18 17.33 15.40
C ASP A 14 -13.50 16.56 15.19
N SER A 15 -13.58 15.75 14.14
CA SER A 15 -14.75 14.93 13.89
C SER A 15 -14.84 13.72 14.83
N TYR A 16 -16.06 13.50 15.34
CA TYR A 16 -16.46 12.31 16.07
C TYR A 16 -17.40 11.46 15.21
N LEU A 17 -17.25 10.14 15.25
CA LEU A 17 -18.06 9.21 14.47
C LEU A 17 -19.00 8.42 15.37
N SER A 18 -20.26 8.27 14.98
CA SER A 18 -21.20 7.42 15.70
C SER A 18 -22.01 6.53 14.76
N LEU A 19 -22.64 5.52 15.31
CA LEU A 19 -23.64 4.69 14.64
C LEU A 19 -25.02 5.20 14.97
N ASP A 20 -25.84 5.46 13.94
CA ASP A 20 -27.28 5.69 14.07
C ASP A 20 -28.03 4.84 13.04
N GLY A 21 -28.77 3.84 13.54
CA GLY A 21 -29.34 2.79 12.71
C GLY A 21 -28.26 2.03 11.93
N GLU A 22 -28.38 2.03 10.62
CA GLU A 22 -27.42 1.41 9.69
C GLU A 22 -26.44 2.44 9.07
N ASN A 23 -26.32 3.64 9.67
CA ASN A 23 -25.51 4.70 9.12
C ASN A 23 -24.36 5.08 10.06
N VAL A 24 -23.17 5.37 9.48
CA VAL A 24 -22.15 6.16 10.17
C VAL A 24 -22.54 7.63 10.07
N VAL A 25 -22.57 8.30 11.21
CA VAL A 25 -22.85 9.75 11.32
C VAL A 25 -21.57 10.44 11.75
N ILE A 26 -21.24 11.53 11.06
CA ILE A 26 -20.05 12.33 11.29
C ILE A 26 -20.48 13.62 12.00
N TYR A 27 -19.92 13.89 13.16
CA TYR A 27 -20.17 15.10 13.93
C TYR A 27 -18.91 15.97 13.98
N ASP A 28 -19.11 17.28 13.89
CA ASP A 28 -18.13 18.28 14.33
C ASP A 28 -18.71 19.01 15.53
N ASN A 29 -18.12 18.81 16.68
CA ASN A 29 -18.74 19.11 17.97
C ASN A 29 -20.14 18.46 18.04
N ASP A 30 -21.22 19.21 18.19
CA ASP A 30 -22.59 18.70 18.27
C ASP A 30 -23.37 18.84 16.94
N THR A 31 -22.68 19.24 15.86
CA THR A 31 -23.32 19.45 14.56
C THR A 31 -23.08 18.23 13.65
N GLU A 32 -24.16 17.63 13.14
CA GLU A 32 -24.05 16.58 12.12
C GLU A 32 -23.55 17.16 10.80
N LEU A 33 -22.39 16.70 10.35
CA LEU A 33 -21.80 17.09 9.06
C LEU A 33 -22.26 16.20 7.92
N GLY A 34 -22.63 14.96 8.20
CA GLY A 34 -23.04 14.02 7.18
C GLY A 34 -23.35 12.63 7.72
N ARG A 35 -24.03 11.85 6.87
CA ARG A 35 -24.53 10.51 7.18
C ARG A 35 -24.32 9.59 5.99
N ILE A 36 -23.75 8.41 6.21
CA ILE A 36 -23.40 7.46 5.13
C ILE A 36 -23.83 6.05 5.57
N PRO A 37 -24.60 5.32 4.74
CA PRO A 37 -24.96 3.94 5.04
C PRO A 37 -23.75 3.02 5.13
N LEU A 38 -23.67 2.21 6.18
CA LEU A 38 -22.56 1.26 6.39
C LEU A 38 -22.44 0.22 5.27
N HIS A 39 -23.56 -0.23 4.71
CA HIS A 39 -23.56 -1.22 3.64
C HIS A 39 -22.89 -0.74 2.35
N ASN A 40 -22.67 0.57 2.19
CA ASN A 40 -21.93 1.15 1.07
C ASN A 40 -20.42 1.22 1.31
N LEU A 41 -19.95 0.87 2.51
CA LEU A 41 -18.56 1.06 2.90
C LEU A 41 -17.81 -0.27 2.99
N GLU A 42 -16.57 -0.24 2.53
CA GLU A 42 -15.57 -1.27 2.74
C GLU A 42 -14.67 -0.91 3.93
N ALA A 43 -14.37 0.37 4.07
CA ALA A 43 -13.49 0.86 5.12
C ALA A 43 -13.84 2.27 5.57
N ILE A 44 -13.47 2.58 6.82
CA ILE A 44 -13.49 3.93 7.38
C ILE A 44 -12.06 4.24 7.85
N VAL A 45 -11.51 5.39 7.44
CA VAL A 45 -10.21 5.90 7.89
C VAL A 45 -10.43 7.27 8.49
N SER A 46 -10.27 7.39 9.80
CA SER A 46 -10.41 8.64 10.54
C SER A 46 -9.04 9.24 10.85
N PHE A 47 -8.87 10.55 10.56
CA PHE A 47 -7.65 11.30 10.81
C PHE A 47 -7.87 12.26 11.99
N GLY A 48 -7.67 11.81 13.21
CA GLY A 48 -7.87 12.64 14.40
C GLY A 48 -7.77 11.86 15.70
N TYR A 49 -8.09 12.56 16.79
CA TYR A 49 -7.99 12.00 18.14
C TYR A 49 -9.34 11.92 18.87
N ARG A 50 -10.42 12.47 18.29
CA ARG A 50 -11.76 12.47 18.91
C ARG A 50 -12.39 11.09 19.00
N GLY A 51 -12.01 10.20 18.07
CA GLY A 51 -12.45 8.82 18.10
C GLY A 51 -13.86 8.58 17.56
N MET A 52 -14.50 7.54 18.09
CA MET A 52 -15.81 7.08 17.60
C MET A 52 -16.56 6.28 18.67
N SER A 53 -17.88 6.10 18.48
CA SER A 53 -18.69 5.34 19.41
C SER A 53 -18.37 3.85 19.40
N PRO A 54 -18.46 3.14 20.57
CA PRO A 54 -18.34 1.69 20.63
C PRO A 54 -19.36 0.95 19.74
N ALA A 55 -20.57 1.52 19.59
CA ALA A 55 -21.60 0.98 18.72
C ALA A 55 -21.15 0.96 17.24
N LEU A 56 -20.50 2.04 16.77
CA LEU A 56 -19.93 2.09 15.41
C LEU A 56 -18.80 1.08 15.25
N MET A 57 -17.91 0.97 16.24
CA MET A 57 -16.81 -0.03 16.23
C MET A 57 -17.38 -1.45 16.09
N GLY A 58 -18.40 -1.80 16.89
CA GLY A 58 -19.08 -3.10 16.85
C GLY A 58 -19.78 -3.33 15.51
N GLY A 59 -20.56 -2.35 15.04
CA GLY A 59 -21.26 -2.43 13.76
C GLY A 59 -20.33 -2.62 12.55
N CYS A 60 -19.17 -1.95 12.54
CA CYS A 60 -18.14 -2.16 11.52
C CYS A 60 -17.51 -3.55 11.63
N ALA A 61 -17.17 -3.98 12.85
CA ALA A 61 -16.57 -5.29 13.10
C ALA A 61 -17.48 -6.46 12.68
N GLU A 62 -18.77 -6.35 12.91
CA GLU A 62 -19.76 -7.37 12.51
C GLU A 62 -19.93 -7.48 11.00
N ARG A 63 -19.73 -6.38 10.27
CA ARG A 63 -19.89 -6.28 8.80
C ARG A 63 -18.59 -6.40 8.03
N ASP A 64 -17.47 -6.73 8.71
CA ASP A 64 -16.14 -6.77 8.13
C ASP A 64 -15.72 -5.45 7.44
N ILE A 65 -16.22 -4.31 7.95
CA ILE A 65 -15.80 -2.98 7.51
C ILE A 65 -14.52 -2.63 8.27
N SER A 66 -13.43 -2.44 7.53
CA SER A 66 -12.15 -2.05 8.14
C SER A 66 -12.25 -0.65 8.74
N LEU A 67 -11.88 -0.49 10.01
CA LEU A 67 -11.89 0.79 10.68
C LEU A 67 -10.51 1.10 11.21
N CYS A 68 -9.90 2.17 10.68
CA CYS A 68 -8.53 2.59 10.99
C CYS A 68 -8.52 4.03 11.49
N VAL A 69 -7.76 4.29 12.55
CA VAL A 69 -7.52 5.62 13.09
C VAL A 69 -6.07 6.01 12.83
N LEU A 70 -5.89 7.14 12.18
CA LEU A 70 -4.59 7.75 11.91
C LEU A 70 -4.50 9.09 12.64
N SER A 71 -3.28 9.53 12.96
CA SER A 71 -3.06 10.90 13.39
C SER A 71 -3.42 11.87 12.25
N PRO A 72 -3.63 13.16 12.53
CA PRO A 72 -3.84 14.16 11.48
C PRO A 72 -2.75 14.15 10.39
N GLN A 73 -1.53 13.71 10.72
CA GLN A 73 -0.40 13.62 9.79
C GLN A 73 -0.29 12.26 9.09
N GLY A 74 -1.25 11.35 9.30
CA GLY A 74 -1.29 10.03 8.66
C GLY A 74 -0.50 8.93 9.39
N ARG A 75 0.00 9.16 10.63
CA ARG A 75 0.61 8.11 11.43
C ARG A 75 -0.47 7.17 11.96
N PHE A 76 -0.27 5.88 11.83
CA PHE A 76 -1.14 4.85 12.40
C PHE A 76 -1.27 5.01 13.92
N LEU A 77 -2.49 4.98 14.44
CA LEU A 77 -2.80 5.02 15.86
C LEU A 77 -3.46 3.72 16.32
N ALA A 78 -4.56 3.33 15.68
CA ALA A 78 -5.33 2.15 16.06
C ALA A 78 -6.11 1.56 14.88
N ARG A 79 -6.45 0.29 14.99
CA ARG A 79 -7.40 -0.40 14.12
C ARG A 79 -8.41 -1.14 14.99
N VAL A 80 -9.67 -1.11 14.57
CA VAL A 80 -10.72 -1.93 15.17
C VAL A 80 -10.77 -3.25 14.40
N THR A 81 -10.54 -4.34 15.12
CA THR A 81 -10.70 -5.71 14.62
C THR A 81 -11.82 -6.38 15.39
N GLY A 82 -12.74 -7.00 14.67
CA GLY A 82 -13.82 -7.80 15.24
C GLY A 82 -13.35 -9.18 15.68
N ARG A 83 -14.31 -10.06 15.92
CA ARG A 83 -14.03 -11.47 16.18
C ARG A 83 -13.25 -12.06 15.02
N VAL A 84 -12.20 -12.76 15.32
CA VAL A 84 -11.43 -13.46 14.29
C VAL A 84 -12.33 -14.50 13.65
N ARG A 85 -12.81 -14.19 12.46
CA ARG A 85 -13.53 -15.11 11.59
C ARG A 85 -12.52 -15.74 10.65
N GLY A 86 -12.56 -17.02 10.44
CA GLY A 86 -11.68 -17.66 9.50
C GLY A 86 -11.09 -18.97 10.01
N ASN A 87 -10.48 -19.68 9.09
CA ASN A 87 -9.95 -21.01 9.30
C ASN A 87 -8.73 -20.97 10.23
N VAL A 88 -8.87 -21.47 11.46
CA VAL A 88 -7.76 -21.58 12.41
C VAL A 88 -6.61 -22.43 11.84
N LEU A 89 -6.91 -23.43 10.97
CA LEU A 89 -5.92 -24.27 10.32
C LEU A 89 -5.05 -23.46 9.34
N LEU A 90 -5.64 -22.49 8.65
CA LEU A 90 -4.90 -21.61 7.75
C LEU A 90 -3.86 -20.77 8.53
N ARG A 91 -4.22 -20.19 9.68
CA ARG A 91 -3.27 -19.45 10.53
C ARG A 91 -2.20 -20.35 11.13
N ARG A 92 -2.57 -21.54 11.59
CA ARG A 92 -1.57 -22.53 12.05
C ARG A 92 -0.59 -22.87 10.92
N LYS A 93 -1.08 -23.05 9.69
CA LYS A 93 -0.23 -23.28 8.52
C LYS A 93 0.66 -22.07 8.22
N GLN A 94 0.12 -20.85 8.27
CA GLN A 94 0.91 -19.62 8.14
C GLN A 94 2.06 -19.58 9.15
N TYR A 95 1.79 -19.85 10.44
CA TYR A 95 2.81 -19.84 11.48
C TYR A 95 3.86 -20.96 11.29
N GLN A 96 3.43 -22.16 10.89
CA GLN A 96 4.36 -23.24 10.56
C GLN A 96 5.29 -22.87 9.39
N VAL A 97 4.73 -22.26 8.34
CA VAL A 97 5.51 -21.80 7.18
C VAL A 97 6.46 -20.68 7.57
N SER A 98 6.04 -19.71 8.38
CA SER A 98 6.90 -18.60 8.81
C SER A 98 8.08 -19.04 9.68
N MET A 99 7.96 -20.17 10.39
CA MET A 99 9.04 -20.77 11.18
C MET A 99 9.99 -21.62 10.32
N ASN A 100 9.60 -21.97 9.09
CA ASN A 100 10.44 -22.75 8.19
C ASN A 100 11.11 -21.81 7.17
N GLN A 101 12.44 -21.74 7.21
CA GLN A 101 13.21 -20.81 6.39
C GLN A 101 13.03 -21.04 4.89
N ASP A 102 13.04 -22.30 4.42
CA ASP A 102 12.90 -22.62 3.00
C ASP A 102 11.50 -22.31 2.47
N ALA A 103 10.47 -22.65 3.26
CA ALA A 103 9.08 -22.37 2.90
C ALA A 103 8.80 -20.84 2.91
N SER A 104 9.36 -20.12 3.87
CA SER A 104 9.28 -18.65 3.91
C SER A 104 10.03 -18.02 2.74
N LEU A 105 11.21 -18.54 2.40
CA LEU A 105 12.00 -18.06 1.26
C LEU A 105 11.24 -18.15 -0.06
N THR A 106 10.49 -19.24 -0.27
CA THR A 106 9.68 -19.40 -1.48
C THR A 106 8.65 -18.30 -1.65
N ILE A 107 7.91 -17.95 -0.58
CA ILE A 107 6.90 -16.89 -0.64
C ILE A 107 7.58 -15.50 -0.76
N ALA A 108 8.61 -15.26 0.05
CA ALA A 108 9.35 -14.01 0.04
C ALA A 108 9.96 -13.72 -1.34
N ARG A 109 10.54 -14.76 -1.98
CA ARG A 109 11.09 -14.69 -3.33
C ARG A 109 10.05 -14.23 -4.33
N ASN A 110 8.86 -14.80 -4.32
CA ASN A 110 7.78 -14.43 -5.23
C ASN A 110 7.31 -12.97 -5.01
N CYS A 111 7.21 -12.51 -3.77
CA CYS A 111 6.90 -11.10 -3.49
C CYS A 111 7.99 -10.15 -4.05
N ILE A 112 9.27 -10.51 -3.91
CA ILE A 112 10.37 -9.68 -4.41
C ILE A 112 10.49 -9.76 -5.93
N LEU A 113 10.26 -10.93 -6.55
CA LEU A 113 10.14 -11.05 -8.01
C LEU A 113 9.06 -10.10 -8.55
N GLY A 114 7.87 -10.09 -7.93
CA GLY A 114 6.79 -9.17 -8.29
C GLY A 114 7.23 -7.69 -8.18
N LYS A 115 7.90 -7.33 -7.08
CA LYS A 115 8.43 -5.97 -6.88
C LYS A 115 9.39 -5.55 -7.97
N VAL A 116 10.45 -6.35 -8.20
CA VAL A 116 11.54 -6.00 -9.13
C VAL A 116 11.04 -6.03 -10.58
N TYR A 117 10.24 -7.00 -10.95
CA TYR A 117 9.57 -7.06 -12.25
C TYR A 117 8.74 -5.79 -12.50
N ASN A 118 7.94 -5.40 -11.55
CA ASN A 118 7.07 -4.23 -11.65
C ASN A 118 7.85 -2.93 -11.67
N ALA A 119 8.90 -2.80 -10.86
CA ALA A 119 9.81 -1.65 -10.88
C ALA A 119 10.49 -1.49 -12.25
N ARG A 120 10.99 -2.57 -12.82
CA ARG A 120 11.54 -2.59 -14.18
C ARG A 120 10.53 -2.08 -15.21
N TRP A 121 9.28 -2.57 -15.18
CA TRP A 121 8.26 -2.14 -16.13
C TRP A 121 7.85 -0.67 -15.98
N VAL A 122 7.92 -0.13 -14.77
CA VAL A 122 7.73 1.32 -14.54
C VAL A 122 8.82 2.10 -15.28
N LEU A 123 10.09 1.66 -15.19
CA LEU A 123 11.22 2.29 -15.89
C LEU A 123 11.09 2.14 -17.42
N GLU A 124 10.79 0.94 -17.93
CA GLU A 124 10.64 0.70 -19.36
C GLU A 124 9.50 1.52 -19.98
N ARG A 125 8.38 1.68 -19.25
CA ARG A 125 7.30 2.57 -19.70
C ARG A 125 7.71 4.04 -19.72
N ALA A 126 8.46 4.49 -18.71
CA ALA A 126 8.97 5.86 -18.70
C ALA A 126 9.87 6.15 -19.91
N VAL A 127 10.74 5.23 -20.27
CA VAL A 127 11.57 5.32 -21.49
C VAL A 127 10.72 5.39 -22.75
N ARG A 128 9.71 4.53 -22.86
CA ARG A 128 8.82 4.49 -24.04
C ARG A 128 7.97 5.75 -24.17
N ASP A 129 7.37 6.17 -23.05
CA ASP A 129 6.34 7.22 -23.06
C ASP A 129 6.95 8.64 -22.94
N HIS A 130 8.16 8.78 -22.36
CA HIS A 130 8.79 10.06 -22.02
C HIS A 130 10.27 10.16 -22.39
N GLY A 131 10.74 9.34 -23.33
CA GLY A 131 12.17 9.25 -23.70
C GLY A 131 12.86 10.56 -24.06
N LEU A 132 12.11 11.56 -24.56
CA LEU A 132 12.65 12.90 -24.91
C LEU A 132 12.81 13.83 -23.67
N GLN A 133 12.25 13.46 -22.51
CA GLN A 133 12.23 14.30 -21.31
C GLN A 133 13.13 13.79 -20.19
N ILE A 134 13.67 12.57 -20.33
CA ILE A 134 14.45 11.86 -19.32
C ILE A 134 15.81 11.44 -19.86
N ASP A 135 16.75 11.14 -18.98
CA ASP A 135 18.00 10.47 -19.33
C ASP A 135 17.71 8.99 -19.67
N THR A 136 17.38 8.77 -20.94
CA THR A 136 16.95 7.46 -21.45
C THR A 136 18.00 6.37 -21.26
N GLU A 137 19.28 6.69 -21.41
CA GLU A 137 20.37 5.69 -21.28
C GLU A 137 20.48 5.24 -19.83
N LYS A 138 20.50 6.18 -18.88
CA LYS A 138 20.55 5.88 -17.46
C LYS A 138 19.37 5.05 -16.99
N VAL A 139 18.16 5.37 -17.48
CA VAL A 139 16.95 4.64 -17.09
C VAL A 139 16.89 3.25 -17.73
N LYS A 140 17.36 3.09 -18.99
CA LYS A 140 17.49 1.77 -19.64
C LYS A 140 18.53 0.88 -18.93
N GLU A 141 19.66 1.45 -18.53
CA GLU A 141 20.69 0.73 -17.78
C GLU A 141 20.10 0.19 -16.48
N ALA A 142 19.42 1.03 -15.69
CA ALA A 142 18.74 0.61 -14.46
C ALA A 142 17.71 -0.49 -14.72
N ALA A 143 16.87 -0.37 -15.75
CA ALA A 143 15.90 -1.40 -16.15
C ALA A 143 16.59 -2.70 -16.57
N GLY A 144 17.75 -2.61 -17.22
CA GLY A 144 18.58 -3.76 -17.59
C GLY A 144 19.14 -4.52 -16.38
N PHE A 145 19.64 -3.80 -15.37
CA PHE A 145 20.09 -4.40 -14.10
C PHE A 145 18.93 -5.10 -13.38
N LEU A 146 17.77 -4.45 -13.25
CA LEU A 146 16.59 -5.07 -12.63
C LEU A 146 16.16 -6.33 -13.39
N LYS A 147 16.29 -6.35 -14.72
CA LYS A 147 15.99 -7.55 -15.53
C LYS A 147 16.94 -8.70 -15.21
N GLN A 148 18.23 -8.43 -15.05
CA GLN A 148 19.22 -9.46 -14.70
C GLN A 148 19.02 -9.96 -13.28
N SER A 149 18.68 -9.07 -12.35
CA SER A 149 18.46 -9.39 -10.94
C SER A 149 17.31 -10.37 -10.73
N LEU A 150 16.29 -10.39 -11.61
CA LEU A 150 15.18 -11.36 -11.51
C LEU A 150 15.70 -12.80 -11.43
N ARG A 151 16.70 -13.17 -12.24
CA ARG A 151 17.31 -14.48 -12.20
C ARG A 151 18.04 -14.74 -10.89
N HIS A 152 18.78 -13.75 -10.38
CA HIS A 152 19.49 -13.89 -9.10
C HIS A 152 18.51 -14.07 -7.94
N ILE A 153 17.37 -13.37 -7.98
CA ILE A 153 16.31 -13.53 -7.00
C ILE A 153 15.71 -14.93 -7.06
N GLU A 154 15.43 -15.46 -8.26
CA GLU A 154 14.93 -16.85 -8.46
C GLU A 154 15.90 -17.90 -7.92
N GLU A 155 17.21 -17.69 -8.10
CA GLU A 155 18.27 -18.59 -7.67
C GLU A 155 18.73 -18.37 -6.22
N SER A 156 18.14 -17.40 -5.49
CA SER A 156 18.54 -17.09 -4.11
C SER A 156 18.35 -18.28 -3.18
N ARG A 157 19.38 -18.60 -2.38
CA ARG A 157 19.43 -19.81 -1.54
C ARG A 157 18.97 -19.61 -0.11
N ASP A 158 18.96 -18.38 0.34
CA ASP A 158 18.56 -18.02 1.68
C ASP A 158 17.99 -16.59 1.76
N MET A 159 17.40 -16.26 2.90
CA MET A 159 16.75 -14.98 3.15
C MET A 159 17.74 -13.81 3.20
N ALA A 160 18.99 -14.03 3.59
CA ALA A 160 20.00 -12.98 3.66
C ALA A 160 20.40 -12.55 2.24
N GLN A 161 20.60 -13.51 1.35
CA GLN A 161 20.88 -13.27 -0.06
C GLN A 161 19.73 -12.57 -0.76
N LEU A 162 18.48 -13.03 -0.52
CA LEU A 162 17.28 -12.39 -1.07
C LEU A 162 17.15 -10.93 -0.64
N ARG A 163 17.40 -10.63 0.64
CA ARG A 163 17.40 -9.25 1.17
C ARG A 163 18.55 -8.40 0.59
N GLY A 164 19.69 -9.01 0.30
CA GLY A 164 20.79 -8.35 -0.38
C GLY A 164 20.37 -7.85 -1.77
N TYR A 165 19.80 -8.74 -2.58
CA TYR A 165 19.27 -8.38 -3.91
C TYR A 165 18.15 -7.35 -3.84
N GLU A 166 17.20 -7.51 -2.91
CA GLU A 166 16.13 -6.53 -2.71
C GLU A 166 16.67 -5.13 -2.40
N GLY A 167 17.67 -5.04 -1.54
CA GLY A 167 18.29 -3.78 -1.17
C GLY A 167 19.06 -3.13 -2.32
N GLU A 168 19.81 -3.91 -3.11
CA GLU A 168 20.51 -3.47 -4.31
C GLU A 168 19.54 -2.96 -5.38
N ASP A 169 18.52 -3.74 -5.69
CA ASP A 169 17.47 -3.41 -6.67
C ASP A 169 16.69 -2.15 -6.28
N ALA A 170 16.37 -2.00 -4.99
CA ALA A 170 15.78 -0.77 -4.48
C ALA A 170 16.71 0.43 -4.66
N GLY A 171 18.01 0.27 -4.42
CA GLY A 171 19.04 1.28 -4.67
C GLY A 171 19.08 1.71 -6.14
N ILE A 172 19.07 0.75 -7.06
CA ILE A 172 19.07 0.98 -8.52
C ILE A 172 17.79 1.71 -8.96
N TYR A 173 16.62 1.20 -8.56
CA TYR A 173 15.32 1.81 -8.90
C TYR A 173 15.20 3.24 -8.39
N PHE A 174 15.48 3.46 -7.11
CA PHE A 174 15.41 4.80 -6.52
C PHE A 174 16.56 5.72 -6.98
N GLY A 175 17.67 5.18 -7.45
CA GLY A 175 18.78 5.94 -8.05
C GLY A 175 18.40 6.67 -9.33
N VAL A 176 17.37 6.19 -10.05
CA VAL A 176 16.84 6.83 -11.26
C VAL A 176 15.44 7.43 -11.08
N PHE A 177 14.86 7.32 -9.89
CA PHE A 177 13.49 7.74 -9.62
C PHE A 177 13.23 9.22 -9.93
N ASP A 178 14.22 10.10 -9.71
CA ASP A 178 14.11 11.53 -10.05
C ASP A 178 13.87 11.77 -11.54
N GLN A 179 14.33 10.89 -12.42
CA GLN A 179 14.07 10.98 -13.86
C GLN A 179 12.58 10.84 -14.18
N LEU A 180 11.81 10.13 -13.34
CA LEU A 180 10.38 9.91 -13.53
C LEU A 180 9.53 11.14 -13.13
N ILE A 181 10.13 12.11 -12.45
CA ILE A 181 9.53 13.40 -12.13
C ILE A 181 9.74 14.32 -13.32
N LEU A 182 8.68 14.53 -14.11
CA LEU A 182 8.77 15.27 -15.37
C LEU A 182 8.41 16.75 -15.21
N GLN A 183 7.71 17.10 -14.13
CA GLN A 183 7.18 18.45 -13.89
C GLN A 183 7.62 18.96 -12.51
N GLN A 184 7.66 20.29 -12.40
CA GLN A 184 7.90 20.99 -11.12
C GLN A 184 9.19 20.58 -10.39
N LYS A 185 10.26 20.22 -11.10
CA LYS A 185 11.52 19.68 -10.55
C LYS A 185 12.21 20.56 -9.49
N LYS A 186 11.91 21.88 -9.46
CA LYS A 186 12.41 22.78 -8.42
C LYS A 186 11.83 22.49 -7.03
N ASP A 187 10.60 22.01 -6.99
CA ASP A 187 9.83 21.80 -5.76
C ASP A 187 9.60 20.29 -5.48
N PHE A 188 9.65 19.46 -6.52
CA PHE A 188 9.55 18.01 -6.46
C PHE A 188 10.82 17.40 -7.04
N TYR A 189 11.70 16.96 -6.17
CA TYR A 189 12.95 16.27 -6.50
C TYR A 189 13.11 15.07 -5.58
N PHE A 190 13.89 14.09 -6.03
CA PHE A 190 14.12 12.87 -5.28
C PHE A 190 15.62 12.55 -5.22
N LYS A 191 16.25 12.69 -4.05
CA LYS A 191 17.67 12.38 -3.82
C LYS A 191 17.90 11.01 -3.18
N GLY A 192 16.84 10.29 -2.90
CA GLY A 192 16.87 9.00 -2.23
C GLY A 192 15.71 8.85 -1.24
N ARG A 193 15.46 7.61 -0.82
CA ARG A 193 14.35 7.29 0.06
C ARG A 193 14.65 7.67 1.51
N ASN A 194 13.90 8.63 2.05
CA ASN A 194 13.89 9.00 3.46
C ASN A 194 12.46 8.95 4.00
N ARG A 195 12.25 8.52 5.24
CA ARG A 195 10.88 8.23 5.73
C ARG A 195 10.61 8.55 7.20
N ARG A 196 11.61 8.81 8.01
CA ARG A 196 11.43 9.06 9.46
C ARG A 196 12.39 10.13 9.97
N PRO A 197 12.02 11.38 9.76
CA PRO A 197 10.90 11.93 8.99
C PRO A 197 11.18 12.00 7.48
N PRO A 198 10.15 12.21 6.63
CA PRO A 198 10.36 12.57 5.22
C PRO A 198 10.91 13.99 5.14
N LEU A 199 11.92 14.21 4.29
CA LEU A 199 12.67 15.48 4.20
C LEU A 199 12.40 16.27 2.91
N ASP A 200 11.57 15.73 2.02
CA ASP A 200 11.14 16.35 0.77
C ASP A 200 9.68 15.99 0.45
N ASN A 201 9.09 16.72 -0.50
CA ASN A 201 7.68 16.60 -0.85
C ASN A 201 7.36 15.21 -1.42
N VAL A 202 8.24 14.64 -2.23
CA VAL A 202 8.05 13.32 -2.85
C VAL A 202 8.05 12.23 -1.79
N ASN A 203 9.02 12.26 -0.87
CA ASN A 203 9.09 11.30 0.23
C ASN A 203 7.92 11.43 1.22
N ALA A 204 7.38 12.65 1.42
CA ALA A 204 6.19 12.85 2.22
C ALA A 204 4.96 12.16 1.58
N MET A 205 4.76 12.33 0.26
CA MET A 205 3.69 11.68 -0.48
C MET A 205 3.85 10.16 -0.50
N LEU A 206 5.04 9.64 -0.83
CA LEU A 206 5.32 8.20 -0.86
C LEU A 206 5.07 7.56 0.51
N SER A 207 5.49 8.20 1.60
CA SER A 207 5.28 7.66 2.96
C SER A 207 3.80 7.59 3.33
N PHE A 208 3.03 8.59 2.93
CA PHE A 208 1.59 8.62 3.16
C PHE A 208 0.87 7.54 2.35
N VAL A 209 1.14 7.43 1.05
CA VAL A 209 0.52 6.43 0.16
C VAL A 209 0.92 5.00 0.57
N TYR A 210 2.16 4.78 0.98
CA TYR A 210 2.58 3.47 1.52
C TYR A 210 1.84 3.10 2.80
N THR A 211 1.50 4.06 3.65
CA THR A 211 0.67 3.81 4.83
C THR A 211 -0.75 3.39 4.43
N LEU A 212 -1.34 4.06 3.43
CA LEU A 212 -2.66 3.69 2.91
C LEU A 212 -2.64 2.29 2.30
N LEU A 213 -1.63 1.98 1.49
CA LEU A 213 -1.48 0.67 0.86
C LEU A 213 -1.27 -0.44 1.90
N ALA A 214 -0.38 -0.24 2.89
CA ALA A 214 -0.14 -1.22 3.96
C ALA A 214 -1.41 -1.53 4.77
N ASN A 215 -2.22 -0.50 5.08
CA ASN A 215 -3.50 -0.70 5.76
C ASN A 215 -4.52 -1.45 4.89
N THR A 216 -4.55 -1.18 3.60
CA THR A 216 -5.43 -1.90 2.65
C THR A 216 -5.02 -3.38 2.56
N VAL A 217 -3.72 -3.66 2.43
CA VAL A 217 -3.19 -5.04 2.38
C VAL A 217 -3.45 -5.77 3.70
N ALA A 218 -3.26 -5.12 4.84
CA ALA A 218 -3.56 -5.73 6.14
C ALA A 218 -5.05 -6.10 6.27
N SER A 219 -5.96 -5.21 5.85
CA SER A 219 -7.40 -5.52 5.80
C SER A 219 -7.72 -6.70 4.87
N ALA A 220 -7.04 -6.77 3.72
CA ALA A 220 -7.20 -7.87 2.78
C ALA A 220 -6.77 -9.21 3.40
N LEU A 221 -5.63 -9.24 4.10
CA LEU A 221 -5.13 -10.42 4.79
C LEU A 221 -6.09 -10.88 5.92
N GLU A 222 -6.56 -9.95 6.73
CA GLU A 222 -7.54 -10.24 7.78
C GLU A 222 -8.84 -10.83 7.20
N THR A 223 -9.31 -10.31 6.07
CA THR A 223 -10.54 -10.79 5.40
C THR A 223 -10.43 -12.24 4.95
N VAL A 224 -9.25 -12.70 4.54
CA VAL A 224 -9.04 -14.10 4.15
C VAL A 224 -8.60 -15.00 5.33
N GLY A 225 -8.50 -14.44 6.54
CA GLY A 225 -8.17 -15.16 7.78
C GLY A 225 -6.67 -15.34 8.04
N LEU A 226 -5.82 -14.56 7.38
CA LEU A 226 -4.38 -14.50 7.64
C LEU A 226 -4.05 -13.42 8.69
N ASP A 227 -2.98 -13.65 9.45
CA ASP A 227 -2.43 -12.70 10.39
C ASP A 227 -1.50 -11.71 9.66
N PRO A 228 -1.82 -10.41 9.59
CA PRO A 228 -0.99 -9.43 8.88
C PRO A 228 0.35 -9.14 9.56
N TYR A 229 0.55 -9.58 10.80
CA TYR A 229 1.77 -9.32 11.57
C TYR A 229 2.85 -10.39 11.37
N VAL A 230 2.48 -11.62 11.01
CA VAL A 230 3.41 -12.75 10.83
C VAL A 230 3.82 -12.86 9.36
N GLY A 231 4.98 -12.31 9.02
CA GLY A 231 5.54 -12.27 7.68
C GLY A 231 6.46 -13.45 7.34
N PHE A 232 6.90 -13.46 6.10
CA PHE A 232 7.84 -14.46 5.57
C PHE A 232 9.23 -13.85 5.32
N MET A 233 9.30 -12.60 4.85
CA MET A 233 10.54 -11.88 4.60
C MET A 233 10.86 -10.86 5.70
N HIS A 234 9.89 -10.04 6.05
CA HIS A 234 10.05 -9.06 7.11
C HIS A 234 10.01 -9.77 8.47
N THR A 235 11.07 -9.60 9.25
CA THR A 235 11.16 -10.16 10.61
C THR A 235 10.08 -9.61 11.52
N ASP A 236 9.56 -10.45 12.39
CA ASP A 236 8.56 -10.07 13.37
C ASP A 236 9.11 -9.01 14.34
N ARG A 237 8.31 -7.97 14.55
CA ARG A 237 8.57 -6.92 15.54
C ARG A 237 7.24 -6.46 16.12
N PRO A 238 7.16 -6.12 17.40
CA PRO A 238 5.93 -5.61 18.00
C PRO A 238 5.33 -4.45 17.19
N GLY A 239 4.06 -4.57 16.82
CA GLY A 239 3.32 -3.56 16.06
C GLY A 239 3.68 -3.46 14.56
N ARG A 240 4.53 -4.34 14.03
CA ARG A 240 4.88 -4.33 12.61
C ARG A 240 3.98 -5.27 11.83
N LEU A 241 3.32 -4.76 10.81
CA LEU A 241 2.48 -5.52 9.88
C LEU A 241 3.35 -6.30 8.87
N SER A 242 4.16 -7.27 9.35
CA SER A 242 5.22 -7.91 8.56
C SER A 242 4.70 -8.55 7.28
N LEU A 243 3.61 -9.34 7.33
CA LEU A 243 3.04 -9.94 6.13
C LEU A 243 2.40 -8.91 5.18
N ALA A 244 1.75 -7.88 5.74
CA ALA A 244 1.23 -6.82 4.88
C ALA A 244 2.35 -6.04 4.17
N LEU A 245 3.50 -5.88 4.82
CA LEU A 245 4.68 -5.29 4.19
C LEU A 245 5.28 -6.21 3.13
N ASP A 246 5.31 -7.55 3.34
CA ASP A 246 5.76 -8.52 2.34
C ASP A 246 4.89 -8.45 1.08
N LEU A 247 3.57 -8.56 1.26
CA LEU A 247 2.63 -8.63 0.15
C LEU A 247 2.53 -7.30 -0.63
N MET A 248 2.66 -6.15 0.05
CA MET A 248 2.61 -4.86 -0.63
C MET A 248 3.85 -4.56 -1.49
N GLU A 249 4.97 -5.31 -1.32
CA GLU A 249 6.17 -5.08 -2.13
C GLU A 249 5.87 -5.15 -3.63
N GLU A 250 5.07 -6.12 -4.05
CA GLU A 250 4.65 -6.27 -5.45
C GLU A 250 3.89 -5.05 -6.00
N LEU A 251 3.17 -4.34 -5.14
CA LEU A 251 2.25 -3.28 -5.53
C LEU A 251 2.88 -1.87 -5.42
N ARG A 252 3.99 -1.75 -4.68
CA ARG A 252 4.64 -0.43 -4.47
C ARG A 252 4.96 0.28 -5.78
N PRO A 253 5.70 -0.33 -6.73
CA PRO A 253 6.10 0.40 -7.94
C PRO A 253 4.89 0.81 -8.79
N VAL A 254 3.94 -0.11 -8.98
CA VAL A 254 2.86 0.05 -9.98
C VAL A 254 1.63 0.77 -9.45
N LEU A 255 1.35 0.68 -8.17
CA LEU A 255 0.18 1.31 -7.56
C LEU A 255 0.56 2.56 -6.78
N ALA A 256 1.55 2.49 -5.87
CA ALA A 256 1.89 3.61 -5.00
C ALA A 256 2.84 4.63 -5.67
N ASP A 257 3.98 4.18 -6.21
CA ASP A 257 4.99 5.09 -6.78
C ASP A 257 4.44 5.80 -8.02
N ARG A 258 3.84 5.06 -8.94
CA ARG A 258 3.20 5.64 -10.14
C ARG A 258 2.07 6.60 -9.80
N PHE A 259 1.28 6.31 -8.76
CA PHE A 259 0.24 7.22 -8.30
C PHE A 259 0.83 8.56 -7.86
N VAL A 260 1.87 8.54 -7.03
CA VAL A 260 2.57 9.77 -6.58
C VAL A 260 3.15 10.53 -7.77
N LEU A 261 3.84 9.83 -8.68
CA LEU A 261 4.39 10.44 -9.90
C LEU A 261 3.29 11.06 -10.78
N THR A 262 2.13 10.40 -10.90
CA THR A 262 0.99 10.92 -11.66
C THR A 262 0.51 12.25 -11.08
N LEU A 263 0.31 12.36 -9.77
CA LEU A 263 -0.14 13.60 -9.12
C LEU A 263 0.84 14.75 -9.35
N ILE A 264 2.15 14.47 -9.30
CA ILE A 264 3.19 15.48 -9.53
C ILE A 264 3.23 15.88 -11.01
N ASN A 265 3.26 14.91 -11.93
CA ASN A 265 3.43 15.15 -13.36
C ASN A 265 2.20 15.77 -14.00
N GLN A 266 1.02 15.53 -13.47
CA GLN A 266 -0.22 16.22 -13.85
C GLN A 266 -0.43 17.56 -13.14
N LYS A 267 0.54 17.98 -12.27
CA LYS A 267 0.48 19.25 -11.52
C LYS A 267 -0.74 19.36 -10.59
N MET A 268 -1.25 18.23 -10.13
CA MET A 268 -2.38 18.19 -9.19
C MET A 268 -1.97 18.65 -7.78
N VAL A 269 -0.69 18.53 -7.46
CA VAL A 269 -0.07 19.03 -6.23
C VAL A 269 1.02 20.06 -6.57
N ASN A 270 1.26 21.00 -5.67
CA ASN A 270 2.25 22.06 -5.82
C ASN A 270 2.99 22.36 -4.49
N LYS A 271 4.04 23.20 -4.52
CA LYS A 271 4.85 23.53 -3.35
C LYS A 271 4.03 24.01 -2.14
N LYS A 272 2.96 24.78 -2.37
CA LYS A 272 2.14 25.38 -1.30
C LYS A 272 1.39 24.31 -0.49
N ASP A 273 1.25 23.12 -1.03
CA ASP A 273 0.56 21.99 -0.41
C ASP A 273 1.39 21.32 0.69
N PHE A 274 2.62 21.76 0.87
CA PHE A 274 3.56 21.21 1.85
C PHE A 274 4.06 22.30 2.79
N SER A 275 4.38 21.89 4.01
CA SER A 275 5.04 22.72 5.02
C SER A 275 6.27 21.98 5.56
N ARG A 276 7.34 22.72 5.81
CA ARG A 276 8.55 22.19 6.44
C ARG A 276 8.56 22.60 7.90
N LYS A 277 8.79 21.64 8.78
CA LYS A 277 9.00 21.88 10.22
C LYS A 277 10.44 22.30 10.53
N GLU A 278 10.69 22.73 11.76
CA GLU A 278 12.01 23.13 12.25
C GLU A 278 13.03 21.99 12.22
N ASP A 279 12.58 20.75 12.46
CA ASP A 279 13.39 19.52 12.37
C ASP A 279 13.65 19.05 10.92
N GLY A 280 13.22 19.86 9.94
CA GLY A 280 13.35 19.56 8.51
C GLY A 280 12.28 18.63 7.95
N ALA A 281 11.40 18.08 8.77
CA ALA A 281 10.31 17.20 8.33
C ALA A 281 9.34 17.92 7.39
N VAL A 282 9.00 17.28 6.29
CA VAL A 282 8.00 17.78 5.33
C VAL A 282 6.66 17.12 5.58
N ILE A 283 5.63 17.95 5.71
CA ILE A 283 4.26 17.52 5.97
C ILE A 283 3.33 18.04 4.88
N MET A 284 2.44 17.20 4.39
CA MET A 284 1.35 17.63 3.52
C MET A 284 0.29 18.39 4.31
N ARG A 285 -0.18 19.51 3.76
CA ARG A 285 -1.31 20.26 4.30
C ARG A 285 -2.63 19.52 4.09
N ASP A 286 -3.67 19.94 4.78
CA ASP A 286 -4.97 19.25 4.80
C ASP A 286 -5.61 19.15 3.42
N GLU A 287 -5.59 20.23 2.64
CA GLU A 287 -6.14 20.27 1.28
C GLU A 287 -5.41 19.27 0.36
N ALA A 288 -4.08 19.21 0.43
CA ALA A 288 -3.30 18.27 -0.35
C ALA A 288 -3.60 16.82 0.04
N ARG A 289 -3.82 16.54 1.34
CA ARG A 289 -4.23 15.21 1.80
C ARG A 289 -5.61 14.84 1.31
N LYS A 290 -6.58 15.77 1.36
CA LYS A 290 -7.93 15.55 0.83
C LYS A 290 -7.90 15.24 -0.66
N LEU A 291 -7.15 16.02 -1.43
CA LEU A 291 -6.94 15.79 -2.86
C LEU A 291 -6.34 14.39 -3.11
N LEU A 292 -5.24 14.06 -2.44
CA LEU A 292 -4.57 12.77 -2.59
C LEU A 292 -5.50 11.60 -2.24
N LEU A 293 -6.29 11.71 -1.17
CA LEU A 293 -7.25 10.68 -0.78
C LEU A 293 -8.38 10.52 -1.80
N SER A 294 -8.88 11.61 -2.35
CA SER A 294 -9.89 11.59 -3.43
C SER A 294 -9.34 10.90 -4.68
N GLU A 295 -8.13 11.28 -5.11
CA GLU A 295 -7.50 10.67 -6.28
C GLU A 295 -7.09 9.21 -6.04
N TRP A 296 -6.71 8.86 -4.79
CA TRP A 296 -6.49 7.45 -4.42
C TRP A 296 -7.76 6.61 -4.55
N GLN A 297 -8.93 7.17 -4.17
CA GLN A 297 -10.21 6.49 -4.38
C GLN A 297 -10.54 6.34 -5.87
N ASN A 298 -10.28 7.36 -6.68
CA ASN A 298 -10.45 7.29 -8.14
C ASN A 298 -9.54 6.20 -8.71
N LYS A 299 -8.27 6.17 -8.31
CA LYS A 299 -7.30 5.14 -8.72
C LYS A 299 -7.76 3.73 -8.37
N LYS A 300 -8.32 3.52 -7.20
CA LYS A 300 -8.85 2.21 -6.77
C LYS A 300 -9.96 1.68 -7.68
N LYS A 301 -10.75 2.55 -8.30
CA LYS A 301 -11.87 2.21 -9.19
C LYS A 301 -11.44 1.94 -10.64
N GLU A 302 -10.23 2.30 -11.03
CA GLU A 302 -9.73 2.01 -12.38
C GLU A 302 -9.62 0.49 -12.59
N MET A 303 -10.01 0.04 -13.79
CA MET A 303 -9.96 -1.37 -14.16
C MET A 303 -8.57 -1.78 -14.64
N ILE A 304 -8.16 -3.00 -14.27
CA ILE A 304 -6.96 -3.66 -14.77
C ILE A 304 -7.26 -5.12 -15.03
N THR A 305 -6.59 -5.73 -16.01
CA THR A 305 -6.62 -7.19 -16.16
C THR A 305 -5.59 -7.80 -15.21
N HIS A 306 -6.05 -8.66 -14.29
CA HIS A 306 -5.17 -9.35 -13.36
C HIS A 306 -4.30 -10.36 -14.12
N PRO A 307 -2.96 -10.29 -14.01
CA PRO A 307 -2.07 -11.07 -14.88
C PRO A 307 -2.22 -12.59 -14.73
N TYR A 308 -2.46 -13.10 -13.54
CA TYR A 308 -2.63 -14.52 -13.28
C TYR A 308 -4.06 -15.01 -13.54
N LEU A 309 -5.08 -14.25 -13.11
CA LEU A 309 -6.49 -14.66 -13.28
C LEU A 309 -7.00 -14.41 -14.69
N ASN A 310 -6.36 -13.51 -15.45
CA ASN A 310 -6.82 -13.01 -16.75
C ASN A 310 -8.25 -12.43 -16.70
N GLU A 311 -8.64 -11.87 -15.55
CA GLU A 311 -9.93 -11.26 -15.31
C GLU A 311 -9.76 -9.74 -15.10
N LYS A 312 -10.76 -8.97 -15.56
CA LYS A 312 -10.82 -7.52 -15.27
C LYS A 312 -11.25 -7.30 -13.83
N VAL A 313 -10.42 -6.61 -13.08
CA VAL A 313 -10.66 -6.25 -11.68
C VAL A 313 -10.28 -4.80 -11.44
N GLU A 314 -10.84 -4.18 -10.43
CA GLU A 314 -10.47 -2.84 -10.01
C GLU A 314 -9.14 -2.86 -9.24
N TRP A 315 -8.29 -1.82 -9.39
CA TRP A 315 -7.01 -1.73 -8.68
C TRP A 315 -7.15 -1.92 -7.17
N GLY A 316 -8.21 -1.40 -6.58
CA GLY A 316 -8.49 -1.56 -5.15
C GLY A 316 -8.73 -3.01 -4.72
N MET A 317 -9.10 -3.88 -5.66
CA MET A 317 -9.32 -5.32 -5.38
C MET A 317 -8.03 -6.14 -5.46
N ILE A 318 -6.96 -5.63 -6.07
CA ILE A 318 -5.70 -6.37 -6.22
C ILE A 318 -5.14 -6.87 -4.88
N PRO A 319 -5.07 -6.06 -3.80
CA PRO A 319 -4.63 -6.57 -2.49
C PRO A 319 -5.44 -7.75 -1.98
N PHE A 320 -6.77 -7.75 -2.21
CA PHE A 320 -7.66 -8.85 -1.80
C PHE A 320 -7.44 -10.10 -2.64
N VAL A 321 -7.24 -9.94 -3.96
CA VAL A 321 -6.93 -11.05 -4.86
C VAL A 321 -5.59 -11.69 -4.47
N GLN A 322 -4.55 -10.90 -4.24
CA GLN A 322 -3.24 -11.42 -3.83
C GLN A 322 -3.30 -12.10 -2.44
N ALA A 323 -4.02 -11.51 -1.47
CA ALA A 323 -4.24 -12.15 -0.17
C ALA A 323 -5.00 -13.49 -0.30
N MET A 324 -6.00 -13.56 -1.18
CA MET A 324 -6.74 -14.79 -1.48
C MET A 324 -5.84 -15.85 -2.14
N LEU A 325 -5.01 -15.46 -3.10
CA LEU A 325 -4.06 -16.36 -3.77
C LEU A 325 -3.04 -16.91 -2.77
N LEU A 326 -2.51 -16.05 -1.88
CA LEU A 326 -1.62 -16.48 -0.81
C LEU A 326 -2.32 -17.46 0.16
N SER A 327 -3.56 -17.19 0.53
CA SER A 327 -4.37 -18.10 1.34
C SER A 327 -4.58 -19.46 0.67
N ARG A 328 -4.85 -19.48 -0.63
CA ARG A 328 -5.00 -20.73 -1.42
C ARG A 328 -3.70 -21.52 -1.49
N PHE A 329 -2.58 -20.83 -1.71
CA PHE A 329 -1.26 -21.46 -1.67
C PHE A 329 -0.97 -22.10 -0.30
N LEU A 330 -1.18 -21.38 0.78
CA LEU A 330 -0.97 -21.91 2.14
C LEU A 330 -1.87 -23.11 2.49
N ARG A 331 -3.04 -23.22 1.87
CA ARG A 331 -3.92 -24.39 2.00
C ARG A 331 -3.53 -25.56 1.09
N GLY A 332 -2.67 -25.33 0.12
CA GLY A 332 -2.32 -26.32 -0.90
C GLY A 332 -3.33 -26.43 -2.04
N ASP A 333 -4.18 -25.40 -2.23
CA ASP A 333 -5.15 -25.36 -3.34
C ASP A 333 -4.50 -24.97 -4.67
N ILE A 334 -3.31 -24.39 -4.63
CA ILE A 334 -2.44 -24.06 -5.78
C ILE A 334 -0.98 -24.35 -5.40
N ASP A 335 -0.17 -24.73 -6.39
CA ASP A 335 1.21 -25.20 -6.19
C ASP A 335 2.18 -24.09 -5.79
N GLU A 336 1.93 -22.85 -6.26
CA GLU A 336 2.77 -21.68 -5.97
C GLU A 336 1.92 -20.45 -5.69
N TYR A 337 2.47 -19.51 -4.92
CA TYR A 337 1.92 -18.16 -4.78
C TYR A 337 2.27 -17.35 -6.03
N PRO A 338 1.31 -16.99 -6.92
CA PRO A 338 1.61 -16.24 -8.13
C PRO A 338 1.81 -14.75 -7.82
N PRO A 339 3.01 -14.19 -8.10
CA PRO A 339 3.24 -12.75 -7.93
C PRO A 339 2.41 -11.91 -8.91
N PHE A 340 2.13 -10.67 -8.53
CA PHE A 340 1.45 -9.71 -9.39
C PHE A 340 2.42 -9.11 -10.42
N PHE A 341 2.50 -9.68 -11.61
CA PHE A 341 3.34 -9.21 -12.72
C PHE A 341 2.57 -8.25 -13.63
N TRP A 342 2.67 -6.96 -13.32
CA TRP A 342 2.04 -5.94 -14.14
C TRP A 342 2.80 -5.69 -15.47
N LYS A 343 2.02 -5.51 -16.57
CA LYS A 343 2.58 -5.30 -17.91
C LYS A 343 1.92 -4.13 -18.64
#